data_e1bb07a321ed6812d33a838b655a2354
#
_entry.id   e1bb07a321ed6812d33a838b655a2354
#
_cell.length_a   1.000
_cell.length_b   1.000
_cell.length_c   1.000
_cell.angle_alpha   90.00
_cell.angle_beta   90.00
_cell.angle_gamma   90.00
#
_symmetry.space_group_name_H-M   'P 1'
#
loop_
_entity.id
_entity.type
_entity.pdbx_description
1 polymer ?
#
loop_
_entity_poly.entity_id
_entity_poly.type
_entity_poly.pdbx_seq_one_letter_code
_entity_poly.pdbx_strand_id
1 'polypeptide(L)'
;MPRKTQTDIKRILKGYRESFQKDGKPISVNFRALVPELKKAERYTHLIHSYPAKLLANIPYFFFATDILCPPNGIVLDPFCGTGTVLLEAALSGRNAWGADSNPLAELITTVKTSYLSREDLLETFEKIINSAKRAKINTPFPEAVAVWYSPSTLPQLAALQTSISRIKNKKQKAFFELCFSSVVRKVSFADPSISVPVHLNPERFNDNPGRKEDVEFKLRALKDVDVFDKFDSVCKVNISRIETLNGKIKQGVVTSIISKDARQLGIPDETVDLILTSPPYAGAQKYIRASWLNLYWLNLVKLDDIKELKKYNIGREDYRKGEVYECYTGIGAADQVLKELYAEGKKERAFLVAN
;
A
#
# COMPACT_ATOMS: atom_id res chain seq x y z
N MET A 1 20.58 -23.78 -5.48
CA MET A 1 19.55 -24.56 -6.16
C MET A 1 19.44 -24.03 -7.59
N PRO A 2 19.30 -24.88 -8.61
CA PRO A 2 19.11 -24.44 -9.99
C PRO A 2 17.84 -23.59 -10.11
N ARG A 3 17.82 -22.62 -11.04
CA ARG A 3 16.64 -21.82 -11.35
C ARG A 3 15.54 -22.75 -11.86
N LYS A 4 14.35 -22.71 -11.24
CA LYS A 4 13.20 -23.42 -11.79
C LYS A 4 12.79 -22.73 -13.10
N THR A 5 12.67 -23.50 -14.17
CA THR A 5 12.23 -23.00 -15.47
C THR A 5 10.71 -22.71 -15.44
N GLN A 6 10.22 -21.93 -16.39
CA GLN A 6 8.75 -21.76 -16.59
C GLN A 6 8.05 -23.12 -16.75
N THR A 7 8.71 -24.08 -17.38
CA THR A 7 8.22 -25.46 -17.55
C THR A 7 8.02 -26.16 -16.20
N ASP A 8 8.93 -25.97 -15.24
CA ASP A 8 8.80 -26.54 -13.90
C ASP A 8 7.63 -25.93 -13.14
N ILE A 9 7.45 -24.60 -13.20
CA ILE A 9 6.32 -23.91 -12.56
C ILE A 9 4.99 -24.38 -13.17
N LYS A 10 4.93 -24.51 -14.49
CA LYS A 10 3.76 -25.03 -15.21
C LYS A 10 3.36 -26.43 -14.73
N ARG A 11 4.34 -27.33 -14.57
CA ARG A 11 4.11 -28.69 -14.07
C ARG A 11 3.61 -28.69 -12.63
N ILE A 12 4.22 -27.87 -11.76
CA ILE A 12 3.81 -27.72 -10.35
C ILE A 12 2.37 -27.22 -10.25
N LEU A 13 2.02 -26.16 -10.99
CA LEU A 13 0.68 -25.59 -10.98
C LEU A 13 -0.38 -26.58 -11.49
N LYS A 14 -0.08 -27.33 -12.55
CA LYS A 14 -0.97 -28.42 -13.02
C LYS A 14 -1.17 -29.47 -11.92
N GLY A 15 -0.11 -29.95 -11.29
CA GLY A 15 -0.19 -30.94 -10.22
C GLY A 15 -1.01 -30.45 -9.02
N TYR A 16 -0.87 -29.19 -8.63
CA TYR A 16 -1.72 -28.60 -7.58
C TYR A 16 -3.19 -28.55 -7.98
N ARG A 17 -3.48 -28.16 -9.22
CA ARG A 17 -4.85 -28.13 -9.74
C ARG A 17 -5.47 -29.54 -9.75
N GLU A 18 -4.77 -30.53 -10.25
CA GLU A 18 -5.21 -31.93 -10.29
C GLU A 18 -5.44 -32.49 -8.88
N SER A 19 -4.52 -32.23 -7.94
CA SER A 19 -4.67 -32.64 -6.54
C SER A 19 -5.90 -32.01 -5.90
N PHE A 20 -6.10 -30.70 -6.06
CA PHE A 20 -7.27 -30.02 -5.51
C PHE A 20 -8.58 -30.49 -6.13
N GLN A 21 -8.60 -30.74 -7.46
CA GLN A 21 -9.78 -31.25 -8.15
C GLN A 21 -10.17 -32.67 -7.68
N LYS A 22 -9.18 -33.46 -7.24
CA LYS A 22 -9.38 -34.83 -6.77
C LYS A 22 -10.05 -34.93 -5.40
N ASP A 23 -9.65 -34.09 -4.44
CA ASP A 23 -10.08 -34.23 -3.05
C ASP A 23 -10.58 -32.93 -2.38
N GLY A 24 -10.54 -31.80 -3.08
CA GLY A 24 -10.98 -30.50 -2.59
C GLY A 24 -10.19 -29.95 -1.40
N LYS A 25 -9.08 -30.56 -1.02
CA LYS A 25 -8.33 -30.18 0.18
C LYS A 25 -7.38 -29.03 -0.09
N PRO A 26 -7.24 -28.09 0.85
CA PRO A 26 -6.23 -27.01 0.76
C PRO A 26 -4.81 -27.57 0.63
N ILE A 27 -4.01 -26.96 -0.24
CA ILE A 27 -2.60 -27.30 -0.46
C ILE A 27 -1.74 -26.26 0.22
N SER A 28 -0.85 -26.70 1.13
CA SER A 28 0.13 -25.79 1.73
C SER A 28 1.27 -25.50 0.75
N VAL A 29 1.51 -24.19 0.49
CA VAL A 29 2.48 -23.76 -0.52
C VAL A 29 3.46 -22.75 0.06
N ASN A 30 4.76 -23.02 -0.08
CA ASN A 30 5.81 -22.06 0.22
C ASN A 30 6.25 -21.35 -1.07
N PHE A 31 5.61 -20.23 -1.40
CA PHE A 31 5.88 -19.47 -2.62
C PHE A 31 7.32 -18.94 -2.70
N ARG A 32 7.98 -18.62 -1.57
CA ARG A 32 9.40 -18.21 -1.57
C ARG A 32 10.32 -19.33 -2.01
N ALA A 33 10.01 -20.56 -1.62
CA ALA A 33 10.77 -21.73 -2.04
C ALA A 33 10.48 -22.15 -3.49
N LEU A 34 9.27 -21.86 -3.98
CA LEU A 34 8.89 -22.18 -5.35
C LEU A 34 9.55 -21.28 -6.41
N VAL A 35 9.82 -20.01 -6.07
CA VAL A 35 10.43 -19.03 -6.98
C VAL A 35 11.68 -18.40 -6.35
N PRO A 36 12.75 -19.22 -6.14
CA PRO A 36 13.96 -18.77 -5.45
C PRO A 36 14.76 -17.72 -6.25
N GLU A 37 14.51 -17.58 -7.54
CA GLU A 37 15.08 -16.52 -8.40
C GLU A 37 14.60 -15.12 -7.99
N LEU A 38 13.43 -15.01 -7.38
CA LEU A 38 12.95 -13.82 -6.72
C LEU A 38 13.55 -13.67 -5.31
N LYS A 39 14.87 -13.82 -5.17
CA LYS A 39 15.58 -13.62 -3.90
C LYS A 39 15.33 -12.24 -3.29
N LYS A 40 15.05 -11.25 -4.15
CA LYS A 40 14.52 -9.93 -3.79
C LYS A 40 13.13 -9.79 -4.41
N ALA A 41 12.11 -10.28 -3.70
CA ALA A 41 10.70 -10.05 -4.07
C ALA A 41 10.36 -8.54 -4.20
N GLU A 42 11.29 -7.68 -3.90
CA GLU A 42 11.21 -6.24 -3.80
C GLU A 42 11.96 -5.55 -4.95
N ARG A 43 11.91 -6.15 -6.13
CA ARG A 43 12.49 -5.60 -7.37
C ARG A 43 11.71 -4.39 -7.87
N TYR A 44 12.37 -3.56 -8.67
CA TYR A 44 11.80 -2.40 -9.34
C TYR A 44 11.11 -1.44 -8.36
N THR A 45 9.85 -1.18 -8.55
CA THR A 45 9.03 -0.24 -7.78
C THR A 45 8.29 -0.86 -6.59
N HIS A 46 8.51 -2.15 -6.27
CA HIS A 46 7.84 -2.76 -5.11
C HIS A 46 8.10 -2.05 -3.78
N LEU A 47 9.29 -1.45 -3.61
CA LEU A 47 9.69 -0.70 -2.41
C LEU A 47 9.48 0.82 -2.53
N ILE A 48 8.74 1.30 -3.52
CA ILE A 48 8.60 2.74 -3.77
C ILE A 48 7.96 3.50 -2.59
N HIS A 49 7.15 2.81 -1.79
CA HIS A 49 6.55 3.33 -0.57
C HIS A 49 6.32 2.22 0.46
N SER A 50 6.42 2.58 1.75
CA SER A 50 6.05 1.68 2.85
C SER A 50 4.53 1.68 3.04
N TYR A 51 3.94 0.50 3.17
CA TYR A 51 2.50 0.31 3.40
C TYR A 51 2.27 -1.00 4.17
N PRO A 52 1.34 -1.04 5.15
CA PRO A 52 1.08 -2.25 5.92
C PRO A 52 0.47 -3.37 5.06
N ALA A 53 0.73 -4.62 5.46
CA ALA A 53 0.11 -5.82 4.90
C ALA A 53 0.21 -5.96 3.35
N LYS A 54 1.36 -5.62 2.77
CA LYS A 54 1.62 -5.86 1.34
C LYS A 54 1.62 -7.36 1.02
N LEU A 55 0.93 -7.73 -0.07
CA LEU A 55 1.03 -9.07 -0.63
C LEU A 55 2.49 -9.39 -1.02
N LEU A 56 2.92 -10.62 -0.76
CA LEU A 56 4.24 -11.10 -1.15
C LEU A 56 4.32 -11.26 -2.68
N ALA A 57 5.25 -10.56 -3.34
CA ALA A 57 5.38 -10.56 -4.79
C ALA A 57 5.67 -11.95 -5.40
N ASN A 58 6.22 -12.89 -4.60
CA ASN A 58 6.39 -14.28 -5.01
C ASN A 58 5.08 -14.97 -5.40
N ILE A 59 3.94 -14.56 -4.81
CA ILE A 59 2.63 -15.15 -5.08
C ILE A 59 2.17 -14.81 -6.50
N PRO A 60 1.95 -13.53 -6.88
CA PRO A 60 1.54 -13.21 -8.24
C PRO A 60 2.60 -13.61 -9.27
N TYR A 61 3.88 -13.49 -8.97
CA TYR A 61 4.93 -13.96 -9.86
C TYR A 61 4.79 -15.45 -10.20
N PHE A 62 4.52 -16.32 -9.22
CA PHE A 62 4.32 -17.74 -9.45
C PHE A 62 3.14 -18.01 -10.40
N PHE A 63 2.02 -17.34 -10.17
CA PHE A 63 0.83 -17.54 -11.01
C PHE A 63 0.98 -16.97 -12.43
N PHE A 64 1.74 -15.88 -12.59
CA PHE A 64 1.97 -15.25 -13.91
C PHE A 64 3.18 -15.82 -14.67
N ALA A 65 3.98 -16.69 -14.06
CA ALA A 65 5.08 -17.36 -14.74
C ALA A 65 4.61 -18.32 -15.84
N THR A 66 3.30 -18.61 -15.93
CA THR A 66 2.69 -19.48 -16.94
C THR A 66 1.40 -18.87 -17.48
N ASP A 67 0.92 -19.37 -18.62
CA ASP A 67 -0.31 -18.89 -19.27
C ASP A 67 -1.55 -19.74 -18.90
N ILE A 68 -1.43 -20.64 -17.92
CA ILE A 68 -2.51 -21.61 -17.58
C ILE A 68 -3.76 -20.91 -17.05
N LEU A 69 -3.59 -19.87 -16.22
CA LEU A 69 -4.69 -19.20 -15.55
C LEU A 69 -5.11 -17.89 -16.24
N CYS A 70 -4.20 -17.26 -16.94
CA CYS A 70 -4.43 -16.01 -17.65
C CYS A 70 -3.47 -15.93 -18.84
N PRO A 71 -3.96 -15.75 -20.08
CA PRO A 71 -3.11 -15.67 -21.26
C PRO A 71 -2.30 -14.35 -21.29
N PRO A 72 -1.27 -14.26 -22.13
CA PRO A 72 -0.64 -12.97 -22.46
C PRO A 72 -1.70 -11.99 -22.99
N ASN A 73 -1.57 -10.71 -22.60
CA ASN A 73 -2.53 -9.62 -22.86
C ASN A 73 -3.92 -9.81 -22.18
N GLY A 74 -4.14 -10.91 -21.46
CA GLY A 74 -5.36 -11.12 -20.66
C GLY A 74 -5.46 -10.09 -19.53
N ILE A 75 -6.66 -9.99 -18.94
CA ILE A 75 -6.98 -9.00 -17.90
C ILE A 75 -6.97 -9.67 -16.52
N VAL A 76 -6.13 -9.17 -15.65
CA VAL A 76 -6.07 -9.57 -14.22
C VAL A 76 -6.78 -8.53 -13.37
N LEU A 77 -7.64 -8.96 -12.46
CA LEU A 77 -8.31 -8.10 -11.48
C LEU A 77 -7.80 -8.38 -10.06
N ASP A 78 -7.47 -7.32 -9.33
CA ASP A 78 -7.26 -7.34 -7.88
C ASP A 78 -8.21 -6.34 -7.21
N PRO A 79 -9.39 -6.79 -6.71
CA PRO A 79 -10.39 -5.90 -6.11
C PRO A 79 -10.01 -5.35 -4.73
N PHE A 80 -8.87 -5.78 -4.17
CA PHE A 80 -8.26 -5.26 -2.93
C PHE A 80 -6.78 -5.01 -3.14
N CYS A 81 -6.46 -4.21 -4.16
CA CYS A 81 -5.12 -4.16 -4.73
C CYS A 81 -4.04 -3.55 -3.82
N GLY A 82 -4.44 -2.86 -2.75
CA GLY A 82 -3.51 -2.22 -1.82
C GLY A 82 -2.48 -1.37 -2.59
N THR A 83 -1.22 -1.73 -2.46
CA THR A 83 -0.12 -1.05 -3.16
C THR A 83 0.19 -1.62 -4.55
N GLY A 84 -0.74 -2.34 -5.18
CA GLY A 84 -0.63 -2.80 -6.56
C GLY A 84 0.46 -3.85 -6.80
N THR A 85 0.69 -4.75 -5.85
CA THR A 85 1.68 -5.83 -6.04
C THR A 85 1.27 -6.77 -7.16
N VAL A 86 -0.01 -7.15 -7.22
CA VAL A 86 -0.57 -7.97 -8.30
C VAL A 86 -0.50 -7.22 -9.62
N LEU A 87 -0.90 -5.94 -9.64
CA LEU A 87 -0.92 -5.14 -10.87
C LEU A 87 0.48 -5.00 -11.47
N LEU A 88 1.50 -4.74 -10.64
CA LEU A 88 2.87 -4.63 -11.14
C LEU A 88 3.38 -5.96 -11.71
N GLU A 89 3.17 -7.08 -11.02
CA GLU A 89 3.62 -8.39 -11.49
C GLU A 89 2.84 -8.84 -12.75
N ALA A 90 1.55 -8.55 -12.85
CA ALA A 90 0.76 -8.79 -14.05
C ALA A 90 1.34 -7.99 -15.24
N ALA A 91 1.59 -6.69 -15.07
CA ALA A 91 2.18 -5.84 -16.11
C ALA A 91 3.58 -6.31 -16.55
N LEU A 92 4.44 -6.69 -15.59
CA LEU A 92 5.77 -7.25 -15.88
C LEU A 92 5.70 -8.56 -16.67
N SER A 93 4.62 -9.31 -16.53
CA SER A 93 4.37 -10.56 -17.25
C SER A 93 3.65 -10.36 -18.60
N GLY A 94 3.35 -9.12 -18.98
CA GLY A 94 2.68 -8.78 -20.25
C GLY A 94 1.17 -8.95 -20.22
N ARG A 95 0.54 -8.81 -19.04
CA ARG A 95 -0.93 -8.85 -18.84
C ARG A 95 -1.44 -7.46 -18.45
N ASN A 96 -2.65 -7.13 -18.88
CA ASN A 96 -3.37 -5.96 -18.38
C ASN A 96 -3.79 -6.21 -16.93
N ALA A 97 -3.92 -5.16 -16.13
CA ALA A 97 -4.28 -5.32 -14.74
C ALA A 97 -5.19 -4.19 -14.26
N TRP A 98 -6.29 -4.57 -13.64
CA TRP A 98 -7.24 -3.66 -13.01
C TRP A 98 -7.25 -3.87 -11.50
N GLY A 99 -7.33 -2.78 -10.77
CA GLY A 99 -7.36 -2.80 -9.31
C GLY A 99 -8.48 -1.95 -8.74
N ALA A 100 -8.89 -2.29 -7.54
CA ALA A 100 -9.73 -1.43 -6.71
C ALA A 100 -9.16 -1.36 -5.29
N ASP A 101 -9.27 -0.20 -4.66
CA ASP A 101 -8.94 -0.02 -3.24
C ASP A 101 -9.62 1.23 -2.68
N SER A 102 -10.13 1.16 -1.46
CA SER A 102 -10.83 2.28 -0.80
C SER A 102 -9.88 3.32 -0.20
N ASN A 103 -8.59 2.97 -0.02
CA ASN A 103 -7.61 3.89 0.54
C ASN A 103 -6.96 4.74 -0.55
N PRO A 104 -7.17 6.07 -0.59
CA PRO A 104 -6.59 6.93 -1.62
C PRO A 104 -5.06 6.91 -1.67
N LEU A 105 -4.39 6.60 -0.55
CA LEU A 105 -2.94 6.42 -0.54
C LEU A 105 -2.53 5.14 -1.28
N ALA A 106 -3.28 4.06 -1.15
CA ALA A 106 -3.03 2.81 -1.88
C ALA A 106 -3.19 3.03 -3.40
N GLU A 107 -4.23 3.75 -3.80
CA GLU A 107 -4.46 4.16 -5.19
C GLU A 107 -3.27 4.97 -5.74
N LEU A 108 -2.79 5.98 -5.01
CA LEU A 108 -1.61 6.77 -5.38
C LEU A 108 -0.36 5.89 -5.55
N ILE A 109 -0.10 5.00 -4.58
CA ILE A 109 1.07 4.10 -4.62
C ILE A 109 0.99 3.20 -5.84
N THR A 110 -0.16 2.58 -6.09
CA THR A 110 -0.39 1.66 -7.22
C THR A 110 -0.19 2.36 -8.54
N THR A 111 -0.77 3.55 -8.70
CA THR A 111 -0.64 4.36 -9.92
C THR A 111 0.83 4.69 -10.23
N VAL A 112 1.58 5.15 -9.24
CA VAL A 112 3.00 5.50 -9.45
C VAL A 112 3.84 4.24 -9.69
N LYS A 113 3.59 3.18 -8.93
CA LYS A 113 4.33 1.91 -9.01
C LYS A 113 4.31 1.28 -10.41
N THR A 114 3.22 1.45 -11.14
CA THR A 114 3.01 0.87 -12.47
C THR A 114 3.19 1.87 -13.61
N SER A 115 3.59 3.13 -13.31
CA SER A 115 3.73 4.18 -14.32
C SER A 115 5.13 4.21 -14.94
N TYR A 116 5.16 4.51 -16.24
CA TYR A 116 6.38 4.96 -16.91
C TYR A 116 6.61 6.46 -16.63
N LEU A 117 7.83 6.81 -16.21
CA LEU A 117 8.29 8.19 -15.98
C LEU A 117 9.74 8.34 -16.46
N SER A 118 10.04 9.44 -17.17
CA SER A 118 11.40 9.76 -17.58
C SER A 118 12.22 10.21 -16.37
N ARG A 119 13.45 9.71 -16.28
CA ARG A 119 14.41 10.13 -15.26
C ARG A 119 14.76 11.61 -15.37
N GLU A 120 15.00 12.05 -16.59
CA GLU A 120 15.40 13.42 -16.91
C GLU A 120 14.30 14.41 -16.49
N ASP A 121 13.06 14.13 -16.87
CA ASP A 121 11.89 14.93 -16.49
C ASP A 121 11.69 14.99 -14.98
N LEU A 122 11.91 13.86 -14.28
CA LEU A 122 11.82 13.82 -12.81
C LEU A 122 12.91 14.65 -12.15
N LEU A 123 14.15 14.61 -12.65
CA LEU A 123 15.24 15.42 -12.09
C LEU A 123 15.00 16.90 -12.30
N GLU A 124 14.59 17.32 -13.51
CA GLU A 124 14.24 18.73 -13.80
C GLU A 124 13.11 19.23 -12.90
N THR A 125 12.06 18.42 -12.75
CA THR A 125 10.91 18.77 -11.91
C THR A 125 11.29 18.82 -10.42
N PHE A 126 12.15 17.91 -9.96
CA PHE A 126 12.68 17.91 -8.59
C PHE A 126 13.39 19.23 -8.25
N GLU A 127 14.28 19.70 -9.13
CA GLU A 127 14.98 20.97 -8.91
C GLU A 127 14.00 22.16 -8.83
N LYS A 128 12.99 22.19 -9.68
CA LYS A 128 11.94 23.22 -9.64
C LYS A 128 11.18 23.19 -8.30
N ILE A 129 10.86 21.99 -7.79
CA ILE A 129 10.20 21.84 -6.49
C ILE A 129 11.07 22.38 -5.37
N ILE A 130 12.33 21.96 -5.27
CA ILE A 130 13.24 22.36 -4.19
C ILE A 130 13.46 23.87 -4.22
N ASN A 131 13.74 24.44 -5.38
CA ASN A 131 13.94 25.89 -5.54
C ASN A 131 12.71 26.69 -5.15
N SER A 132 11.51 26.22 -5.50
CA SER A 132 10.25 26.83 -5.10
C SER A 132 10.00 26.72 -3.61
N ALA A 133 10.20 25.52 -3.05
CA ALA A 133 9.92 25.24 -1.63
C ALA A 133 10.86 26.03 -0.69
N LYS A 134 12.15 26.13 -1.01
CA LYS A 134 13.10 26.90 -0.21
C LYS A 134 12.82 28.40 -0.17
N ARG A 135 12.12 28.93 -1.18
CA ARG A 135 11.70 30.35 -1.25
C ARG A 135 10.33 30.61 -0.63
N ALA A 136 9.56 29.56 -0.37
CA ALA A 136 8.20 29.71 0.15
C ALA A 136 8.22 30.21 1.60
N LYS A 137 7.42 31.23 1.87
CA LYS A 137 7.14 31.71 3.24
C LYS A 137 5.79 31.11 3.68
N ILE A 138 5.83 30.27 4.69
CA ILE A 138 4.65 29.59 5.23
C ILE A 138 4.30 30.23 6.57
N ASN A 139 3.16 30.91 6.61
CA ASN A 139 2.63 31.58 7.81
C ASN A 139 1.28 31.01 8.25
N THR A 140 0.86 29.88 7.66
CA THR A 140 -0.43 29.26 7.97
C THR A 140 -0.33 28.44 9.25
N PRO A 141 -1.25 28.61 10.21
CA PRO A 141 -1.30 27.77 11.40
C PRO A 141 -1.66 26.31 11.03
N PHE A 142 -1.13 25.38 11.79
CA PHE A 142 -1.41 23.96 11.62
C PHE A 142 -2.40 23.47 12.68
N PRO A 143 -3.33 22.58 12.35
CA PRO A 143 -4.18 21.93 13.35
C PRO A 143 -3.34 21.27 14.44
N GLU A 144 -3.70 21.44 15.71
CA GLU A 144 -2.98 20.86 16.85
C GLU A 144 -2.82 19.34 16.71
N ALA A 145 -3.87 18.65 16.25
CA ALA A 145 -3.87 17.21 16.01
C ALA A 145 -2.77 16.75 15.03
N VAL A 146 -2.26 17.66 14.18
CA VAL A 146 -1.15 17.40 13.26
C VAL A 146 0.16 17.94 13.83
N ALA A 147 0.14 19.14 14.39
CA ALA A 147 1.32 19.83 14.87
C ALA A 147 2.10 19.05 15.94
N VAL A 148 1.39 18.34 16.81
CA VAL A 148 2.00 17.50 17.85
C VAL A 148 2.91 16.39 17.33
N TRP A 149 2.80 16.04 16.05
CA TRP A 149 3.60 14.98 15.42
C TRP A 149 4.94 15.44 14.85
N TYR A 150 5.23 16.73 14.89
CA TYR A 150 6.41 17.30 14.22
C TYR A 150 7.09 18.36 15.09
N SER A 151 8.38 18.62 14.85
CA SER A 151 9.02 19.78 15.44
C SER A 151 8.47 21.07 14.78
N PRO A 152 8.49 22.22 15.51
CA PRO A 152 8.06 23.50 14.95
C PRO A 152 8.82 23.90 13.67
N SER A 153 10.09 23.51 13.53
CA SER A 153 10.91 23.78 12.34
C SER A 153 10.54 22.90 11.13
N THR A 154 9.99 21.71 11.36
CA THR A 154 9.62 20.73 10.33
C THR A 154 8.33 21.14 9.60
N LEU A 155 7.35 21.67 10.32
CA LEU A 155 6.02 21.99 9.78
C LEU A 155 6.05 22.96 8.60
N PRO A 156 6.74 24.11 8.64
CA PRO A 156 6.84 25.03 7.51
C PRO A 156 7.52 24.41 6.29
N GLN A 157 8.54 23.56 6.50
CA GLN A 157 9.25 22.88 5.42
C GLN A 157 8.33 21.87 4.71
N LEU A 158 7.55 21.08 5.46
CA LEU A 158 6.55 20.18 4.89
C LEU A 158 5.50 20.92 4.07
N ALA A 159 4.96 22.03 4.60
CA ALA A 159 3.95 22.83 3.89
C ALA A 159 4.54 23.51 2.63
N ALA A 160 5.79 23.93 2.67
CA ALA A 160 6.49 24.49 1.51
C ALA A 160 6.65 23.45 0.38
N LEU A 161 7.04 22.22 0.72
CA LEU A 161 7.09 21.11 -0.24
C LEU A 161 5.71 20.78 -0.80
N GLN A 162 4.70 20.61 0.06
CA GLN A 162 3.32 20.35 -0.35
C GLN A 162 2.82 21.39 -1.34
N THR A 163 3.01 22.68 -1.02
CA THR A 163 2.61 23.80 -1.89
C THR A 163 3.35 23.75 -3.23
N SER A 164 4.64 23.46 -3.21
CA SER A 164 5.44 23.41 -4.44
C SER A 164 5.06 22.23 -5.33
N ILE A 165 4.81 21.06 -4.74
CA ILE A 165 4.35 19.85 -5.45
C ILE A 165 2.94 20.05 -6.03
N SER A 166 2.05 20.74 -5.32
CA SER A 166 0.68 20.99 -5.80
C SER A 166 0.60 21.76 -7.12
N ARG A 167 1.64 22.58 -7.43
CA ARG A 167 1.75 23.39 -8.65
C ARG A 167 2.21 22.61 -9.89
N ILE A 168 2.61 21.37 -9.74
CA ILE A 168 3.06 20.53 -10.88
C ILE A 168 1.86 20.25 -11.78
N LYS A 169 2.00 20.59 -13.08
CA LYS A 169 0.94 20.39 -14.07
C LYS A 169 0.84 18.96 -14.58
N ASN A 170 1.98 18.30 -14.80
CA ASN A 170 2.01 16.91 -15.25
C ASN A 170 1.51 15.98 -14.14
N LYS A 171 0.35 15.37 -14.35
CA LYS A 171 -0.32 14.53 -13.35
C LYS A 171 0.53 13.34 -12.89
N LYS A 172 1.28 12.69 -13.79
CA LYS A 172 2.12 11.53 -13.45
C LYS A 172 3.32 11.94 -12.60
N GLN A 173 4.00 13.04 -12.97
CA GLN A 173 5.10 13.59 -12.18
C GLN A 173 4.61 14.08 -10.81
N LYS A 174 3.46 14.77 -10.78
CA LYS A 174 2.83 15.21 -9.53
C LYS A 174 2.59 14.02 -8.61
N ALA A 175 1.95 12.96 -9.08
CA ALA A 175 1.70 11.75 -8.29
C ALA A 175 2.99 11.12 -7.76
N PHE A 176 4.06 11.09 -8.56
CA PHE A 176 5.37 10.61 -8.12
C PHE A 176 5.94 11.44 -6.96
N PHE A 177 5.92 12.76 -7.06
CA PHE A 177 6.45 13.62 -6.01
C PHE A 177 5.54 13.67 -4.77
N GLU A 178 4.24 13.57 -4.92
CA GLU A 178 3.29 13.35 -3.82
C GLU A 178 3.61 12.05 -3.08
N LEU A 179 3.94 10.96 -3.80
CA LEU A 179 4.34 9.70 -3.20
C LEU A 179 5.68 9.80 -2.45
N CYS A 180 6.67 10.47 -3.02
CA CYS A 180 7.95 10.74 -2.35
C CYS A 180 7.74 11.58 -1.08
N PHE A 181 6.95 12.64 -1.17
CA PHE A 181 6.59 13.49 -0.06
C PHE A 181 5.87 12.72 1.05
N SER A 182 4.91 11.87 0.69
CA SER A 182 4.23 10.96 1.62
C SER A 182 5.20 10.11 2.44
N SER A 183 6.25 9.60 1.80
CA SER A 183 7.30 8.84 2.51
C SER A 183 8.07 9.71 3.50
N VAL A 184 8.29 10.99 3.18
CA VAL A 184 8.99 11.94 4.06
C VAL A 184 8.14 12.30 5.27
N VAL A 185 6.85 12.59 5.07
CA VAL A 185 5.88 12.91 6.12
C VAL A 185 6.02 11.98 7.32
N ARG A 186 6.09 10.67 7.08
CA ARG A 186 6.23 9.68 8.14
C ARG A 186 7.65 9.67 8.74
N LYS A 187 8.68 9.83 7.92
CA LYS A 187 10.09 9.76 8.35
C LYS A 187 10.53 10.93 9.23
N VAL A 188 9.90 12.09 9.08
CA VAL A 188 10.25 13.30 9.86
C VAL A 188 9.27 13.54 11.01
N SER A 189 8.31 12.63 11.22
CA SER A 189 7.35 12.70 12.32
C SER A 189 7.90 12.05 13.59
N PHE A 190 7.38 12.44 14.75
CA PHE A 190 7.63 11.79 16.04
C PHE A 190 6.94 10.43 16.18
N ALA A 191 6.45 9.85 15.11
CA ALA A 191 5.84 8.54 15.12
C ALA A 191 6.90 7.43 15.16
N ASP A 192 6.68 6.42 16.00
CA ASP A 192 7.55 5.24 16.08
C ASP A 192 7.57 4.49 14.72
N PRO A 193 8.74 4.38 14.06
CA PRO A 193 8.85 3.72 12.77
C PRO A 193 8.62 2.20 12.82
N SER A 194 8.72 1.58 14.00
CA SER A 194 8.49 0.14 14.20
C SER A 194 7.02 -0.24 14.24
N ILE A 195 6.12 0.74 14.39
CA ILE A 195 4.68 0.55 14.52
C ILE A 195 3.99 1.12 13.27
N SER A 196 3.14 0.34 12.62
CA SER A 196 2.45 0.77 11.39
C SER A 196 1.50 1.96 11.63
N VAL A 197 0.69 1.90 12.68
CA VAL A 197 -0.16 3.03 13.11
C VAL A 197 0.72 4.09 13.77
N PRO A 198 0.53 5.39 13.47
CA PRO A 198 1.24 6.44 14.18
C PRO A 198 1.00 6.37 15.69
N VAL A 199 2.08 6.13 16.44
CA VAL A 199 2.17 6.19 17.89
C VAL A 199 3.40 7.02 18.21
N HIS A 200 3.30 7.99 19.12
CA HIS A 200 4.43 8.82 19.49
C HIS A 200 5.58 7.99 20.04
N LEU A 201 6.79 8.30 19.60
CA LEU A 201 8.01 7.88 20.28
C LEU A 201 7.94 8.35 21.73
N ASN A 202 8.03 7.41 22.65
CA ASN A 202 8.01 7.69 24.08
C ASN A 202 9.09 6.86 24.79
N PRO A 203 10.20 7.49 25.27
CA PRO A 203 11.26 6.82 25.97
C PRO A 203 10.79 6.12 27.25
N GLU A 204 9.81 6.68 27.94
CA GLU A 204 9.30 6.15 29.21
C GLU A 204 8.65 4.75 29.08
N ARG A 205 8.30 4.35 27.87
CA ARG A 205 7.83 2.97 27.59
C ARG A 205 8.91 1.91 27.74
N PHE A 206 10.16 2.33 27.86
CA PHE A 206 11.32 1.44 27.85
C PHE A 206 12.18 1.60 29.11
N ASN A 207 11.57 1.97 30.25
CA ASN A 207 12.29 2.12 31.52
C ASN A 207 13.01 0.84 31.95
N ASP A 208 12.47 -0.33 31.60
CA ASP A 208 13.07 -1.64 31.87
C ASP A 208 14.13 -2.07 30.83
N ASN A 209 14.37 -1.25 29.78
CA ASN A 209 15.34 -1.50 28.73
C ASN A 209 16.14 -0.22 28.38
N PRO A 210 17.22 0.08 29.15
CA PRO A 210 17.98 1.33 29.02
C PRO A 210 18.53 1.58 27.61
N GLY A 211 19.04 0.57 26.92
CA GLY A 211 19.57 0.72 25.57
C GLY A 211 18.51 1.15 24.55
N ARG A 212 17.30 0.57 24.64
CA ARG A 212 16.19 0.97 23.78
C ARG A 212 15.64 2.35 24.14
N LYS A 213 15.65 2.72 25.41
CA LYS A 213 15.30 4.08 25.87
C LYS A 213 16.23 5.10 25.25
N GLU A 214 17.55 4.88 25.33
CA GLU A 214 18.57 5.74 24.74
C GLU A 214 18.43 5.88 23.22
N ASP A 215 18.16 4.77 22.51
CA ASP A 215 17.87 4.79 21.06
C ASP A 215 16.67 5.67 20.71
N VAL A 216 15.59 5.61 21.50
CA VAL A 216 14.39 6.42 21.29
C VAL A 216 14.68 7.90 21.58
N GLU A 217 15.41 8.22 22.63
CA GLU A 217 15.84 9.59 22.96
C GLU A 217 16.76 10.17 21.86
N PHE A 218 17.69 9.37 21.35
CA PHE A 218 18.56 9.77 20.25
C PHE A 218 17.73 10.10 19.00
N LYS A 219 16.76 9.24 18.63
CA LYS A 219 15.84 9.47 17.51
C LYS A 219 15.02 10.75 17.70
N LEU A 220 14.49 10.98 18.90
CA LEU A 220 13.73 12.20 19.19
C LEU A 220 14.60 13.47 19.06
N ARG A 221 15.84 13.44 19.54
CA ARG A 221 16.78 14.55 19.34
C ARG A 221 17.05 14.81 17.86
N ALA A 222 17.34 13.75 17.08
CA ALA A 222 17.58 13.86 15.64
C ALA A 222 16.37 14.40 14.86
N LEU A 223 15.13 14.08 15.29
CA LEU A 223 13.91 14.57 14.65
C LEU A 223 13.59 16.04 14.95
N LYS A 224 14.13 16.61 16.05
CA LYS A 224 13.94 18.04 16.34
C LYS A 224 14.63 18.95 15.33
N ASP A 225 15.79 18.52 14.80
CA ASP A 225 16.65 19.29 13.90
C ASP A 225 16.70 18.71 12.49
N VAL A 226 15.74 17.84 12.13
CA VAL A 226 15.71 17.20 10.82
C VAL A 226 15.45 18.20 9.70
N ASP A 227 16.30 18.21 8.67
CA ASP A 227 16.03 18.93 7.43
C ASP A 227 15.12 18.10 6.54
N VAL A 228 13.92 18.62 6.28
CA VAL A 228 12.89 17.96 5.47
C VAL A 228 13.30 17.91 3.99
N PHE A 229 14.00 18.92 3.50
CA PHE A 229 14.46 18.97 2.11
C PHE A 229 15.52 17.90 1.84
N ASP A 230 16.44 17.67 2.76
CA ASP A 230 17.44 16.59 2.65
C ASP A 230 16.79 15.21 2.68
N LYS A 231 15.78 15.03 3.53
CA LYS A 231 14.99 13.77 3.53
C LYS A 231 14.21 13.58 2.24
N PHE A 232 13.65 14.64 1.69
CA PHE A 232 12.93 14.60 0.43
C PHE A 232 13.86 14.29 -0.74
N ASP A 233 15.03 14.94 -0.80
CA ASP A 233 16.07 14.64 -1.79
C ASP A 233 16.46 13.16 -1.78
N SER A 234 16.78 12.64 -0.58
CA SER A 234 17.18 11.24 -0.41
C SER A 234 16.09 10.26 -0.88
N VAL A 235 14.83 10.54 -0.56
CA VAL A 235 13.69 9.70 -0.99
C VAL A 235 13.49 9.79 -2.49
N CYS A 236 13.55 10.99 -3.08
CA CYS A 236 13.40 11.18 -4.52
C CYS A 236 14.49 10.46 -5.31
N LYS A 237 15.78 10.61 -4.93
CA LYS A 237 16.91 9.91 -5.58
C LYS A 237 16.71 8.41 -5.63
N VAL A 238 16.34 7.80 -4.50
CA VAL A 238 16.08 6.36 -4.42
C VAL A 238 14.90 5.95 -5.29
N ASN A 239 13.81 6.71 -5.27
CA ASN A 239 12.61 6.36 -6.02
C ASN A 239 12.74 6.63 -7.52
N ILE A 240 13.49 7.67 -7.94
CA ILE A 240 13.86 7.90 -9.36
C ILE A 240 14.64 6.69 -9.88
N SER A 241 15.63 6.20 -9.13
CA SER A 241 16.38 5.01 -9.53
C SER A 241 15.48 3.76 -9.64
N ARG A 242 14.49 3.60 -8.76
CA ARG A 242 13.51 2.50 -8.85
C ARG A 242 12.64 2.59 -10.11
N ILE A 243 12.15 3.78 -10.44
CA ILE A 243 11.40 4.03 -11.68
C ILE A 243 12.26 3.71 -12.90
N GLU A 244 13.51 4.16 -12.91
CA GLU A 244 14.46 3.87 -13.99
C GLU A 244 14.65 2.37 -14.19
N THR A 245 14.75 1.58 -13.10
CA THR A 245 14.88 0.12 -13.20
C THR A 245 13.61 -0.55 -13.75
N LEU A 246 12.44 0.08 -13.63
CA LEU A 246 11.18 -0.41 -14.19
C LEU A 246 11.04 -0.08 -15.67
N ASN A 247 11.61 1.04 -16.13
CA ASN A 247 11.50 1.49 -17.51
C ASN A 247 11.99 0.41 -18.50
N GLY A 248 11.19 0.15 -19.52
CA GLY A 248 11.45 -0.90 -20.51
C GLY A 248 11.19 -2.34 -20.02
N LYS A 249 10.69 -2.55 -18.80
CA LYS A 249 10.32 -3.88 -18.28
C LYS A 249 8.87 -4.25 -18.53
N ILE A 250 7.99 -3.26 -18.57
CA ILE A 250 6.60 -3.45 -18.96
C ILE A 250 6.50 -3.34 -20.47
N LYS A 251 5.87 -4.31 -21.13
CA LYS A 251 5.69 -4.32 -22.57
C LYS A 251 4.81 -3.15 -23.02
N GLN A 252 5.10 -2.60 -24.21
CA GLN A 252 4.25 -1.60 -24.82
C GLN A 252 2.83 -2.16 -25.04
N GLY A 253 1.81 -1.34 -24.77
CA GLY A 253 0.41 -1.72 -24.90
C GLY A 253 -0.20 -2.35 -23.65
N VAL A 254 0.59 -2.74 -22.66
CA VAL A 254 0.06 -3.21 -21.36
C VAL A 254 -0.51 -2.03 -20.56
N VAL A 255 -1.74 -2.18 -20.10
CA VAL A 255 -2.46 -1.15 -19.35
C VAL A 255 -2.68 -1.62 -17.90
N THR A 256 -2.36 -0.73 -16.97
CA THR A 256 -2.72 -0.89 -15.55
C THR A 256 -3.63 0.26 -15.14
N SER A 257 -4.70 -0.03 -14.40
CA SER A 257 -5.68 0.98 -14.01
C SER A 257 -6.30 0.67 -12.65
N ILE A 258 -6.54 1.71 -11.86
CA ILE A 258 -7.50 1.66 -10.74
C ILE A 258 -8.86 1.98 -11.33
N ILE A 259 -9.79 1.03 -11.23
CA ILE A 259 -11.12 1.10 -11.85
C ILE A 259 -12.22 1.48 -10.87
N SER A 260 -12.01 1.25 -9.57
CA SER A 260 -12.99 1.56 -8.53
C SER A 260 -12.31 1.82 -7.18
N LYS A 261 -13.04 2.50 -6.31
CA LYS A 261 -12.71 2.66 -4.87
C LYS A 261 -13.46 1.66 -3.97
N ASP A 262 -14.37 0.90 -4.56
CA ASP A 262 -15.21 -0.06 -3.84
C ASP A 262 -15.25 -1.40 -4.57
N ALA A 263 -14.74 -2.44 -3.92
CA ALA A 263 -14.72 -3.80 -4.45
C ALA A 263 -16.13 -4.39 -4.72
N ARG A 264 -17.16 -3.82 -4.10
CA ARG A 264 -18.57 -4.22 -4.28
C ARG A 264 -19.20 -3.59 -5.52
N GLN A 265 -18.55 -2.56 -6.10
CA GLN A 265 -19.04 -1.79 -7.26
C GLN A 265 -17.90 -1.50 -8.22
N LEU A 266 -17.47 -2.50 -8.97
CA LEU A 266 -16.31 -2.41 -9.85
C LEU A 266 -16.60 -1.65 -11.15
N GLY A 267 -17.89 -1.59 -11.59
CA GLY A 267 -18.29 -0.87 -12.79
C GLY A 267 -17.77 -1.48 -14.09
N ILE A 268 -17.47 -2.77 -14.10
CA ILE A 268 -17.03 -3.53 -15.28
C ILE A 268 -18.13 -4.50 -15.72
N PRO A 269 -18.25 -4.82 -17.03
CA PRO A 269 -19.17 -5.85 -17.51
C PRO A 269 -18.81 -7.24 -16.96
N ASP A 270 -19.81 -8.11 -16.90
CA ASP A 270 -19.59 -9.51 -16.56
C ASP A 270 -18.67 -10.18 -17.58
N GLU A 271 -17.98 -11.24 -17.17
CA GLU A 271 -17.08 -12.05 -18.00
C GLU A 271 -15.94 -11.27 -18.71
N THR A 272 -15.56 -10.11 -18.16
CA THR A 272 -14.52 -9.24 -18.75
C THR A 272 -13.10 -9.63 -18.33
N VAL A 273 -12.92 -10.25 -17.16
CA VAL A 273 -11.59 -10.57 -16.62
C VAL A 273 -11.24 -12.05 -16.77
N ASP A 274 -9.97 -12.32 -17.10
CA ASP A 274 -9.46 -13.68 -17.27
C ASP A 274 -9.05 -14.32 -15.93
N LEU A 275 -8.60 -13.49 -14.96
CA LEU A 275 -8.13 -13.96 -13.66
C LEU A 275 -8.38 -12.92 -12.57
N ILE A 276 -8.92 -13.38 -11.45
CA ILE A 276 -8.93 -12.61 -10.20
C ILE A 276 -7.83 -13.17 -9.30
N LEU A 277 -6.87 -12.32 -8.93
CA LEU A 277 -5.83 -12.64 -7.96
C LEU A 277 -5.77 -11.54 -6.90
N THR A 278 -6.13 -11.88 -5.67
CA THR A 278 -6.25 -10.88 -4.61
C THR A 278 -5.83 -11.42 -3.24
N SER A 279 -5.61 -10.49 -2.33
CA SER A 279 -5.46 -10.73 -0.89
C SER A 279 -6.50 -9.88 -0.16
N PRO A 280 -7.68 -10.43 0.14
CA PRO A 280 -8.77 -9.66 0.76
C PRO A 280 -8.35 -9.14 2.14
N PRO A 281 -8.93 -8.04 2.62
CA PRO A 281 -8.61 -7.47 3.92
C PRO A 281 -8.93 -8.44 5.06
N TYR A 282 -8.05 -8.46 6.06
CA TYR A 282 -8.27 -9.26 7.27
C TYR A 282 -9.21 -8.51 8.20
N ALA A 283 -10.37 -9.08 8.50
CA ALA A 283 -11.38 -8.48 9.37
C ALA A 283 -10.79 -8.10 10.74
N GLY A 284 -10.82 -6.81 11.08
CA GLY A 284 -10.34 -6.26 12.34
C GLY A 284 -8.83 -6.37 12.62
N ALA A 285 -8.04 -6.96 11.72
CA ALA A 285 -6.62 -7.23 11.98
C ALA A 285 -5.68 -6.10 11.57
N GLN A 286 -6.04 -5.31 10.57
CA GLN A 286 -5.19 -4.26 10.02
C GLN A 286 -5.86 -2.89 10.07
N LYS A 287 -5.09 -1.91 10.54
CA LYS A 287 -5.57 -0.53 10.73
C LYS A 287 -5.15 0.36 9.55
N TYR A 288 -5.61 0.04 8.34
CA TYR A 288 -5.17 0.65 7.09
C TYR A 288 -5.30 2.19 7.08
N ILE A 289 -6.48 2.71 7.40
CA ILE A 289 -6.72 4.15 7.39
C ILE A 289 -5.98 4.84 8.54
N ARG A 290 -5.96 4.24 9.75
CA ARG A 290 -5.20 4.78 10.87
C ARG A 290 -3.70 4.76 10.64
N ALA A 291 -3.19 3.77 9.92
CA ALA A 291 -1.77 3.71 9.57
C ALA A 291 -1.35 4.81 8.59
N SER A 292 -2.25 5.28 7.76
CA SER A 292 -1.98 6.26 6.69
C SER A 292 -2.50 7.67 6.96
N TRP A 293 -3.15 7.96 8.10
CA TRP A 293 -3.88 9.21 8.30
C TRP A 293 -3.01 10.48 8.17
N LEU A 294 -1.76 10.46 8.66
CA LEU A 294 -0.82 11.58 8.47
C LEU A 294 -0.53 11.83 6.98
N ASN A 295 -0.35 10.75 6.23
CA ASN A 295 -0.13 10.81 4.79
C ASN A 295 -1.36 11.37 4.06
N LEU A 296 -2.55 10.88 4.41
CA LEU A 296 -3.83 11.32 3.84
C LEU A 296 -4.05 12.82 4.06
N TYR A 297 -3.76 13.32 5.26
CA TYR A 297 -3.83 14.73 5.59
C TYR A 297 -2.83 15.56 4.75
N TRP A 298 -1.54 15.23 4.82
CA TRP A 298 -0.50 15.98 4.13
C TRP A 298 -0.58 15.95 2.60
N LEU A 299 -1.21 14.93 2.04
CA LEU A 299 -1.48 14.84 0.61
C LEU A 299 -2.79 15.54 0.19
N ASN A 300 -3.54 16.11 1.13
CA ASN A 300 -4.90 16.65 0.90
C ASN A 300 -5.85 15.62 0.26
N LEU A 301 -5.63 14.33 0.51
CA LEU A 301 -6.49 13.26 0.00
C LEU A 301 -7.79 13.13 0.80
N VAL A 302 -7.71 13.44 2.12
CA VAL A 302 -8.85 13.38 3.04
C VAL A 302 -8.71 14.49 4.06
N LYS A 303 -9.81 15.19 4.36
CA LYS A 303 -9.85 16.16 5.46
C LYS A 303 -9.82 15.43 6.80
N LEU A 304 -9.27 16.06 7.85
CA LEU A 304 -9.17 15.45 9.19
C LEU A 304 -10.51 14.93 9.71
N ASP A 305 -11.57 15.69 9.52
CA ASP A 305 -12.92 15.34 9.98
C ASP A 305 -13.50 14.13 9.22
N ASP A 306 -13.14 13.98 7.95
CA ASP A 306 -13.65 12.92 7.08
C ASP A 306 -12.90 11.57 7.25
N ILE A 307 -11.79 11.54 8.00
CA ILE A 307 -11.02 10.31 8.26
C ILE A 307 -11.87 9.24 8.98
N LYS A 308 -12.77 9.71 9.88
CA LYS A 308 -13.67 8.80 10.60
C LYS A 308 -14.70 8.16 9.66
N GLU A 309 -15.20 8.92 8.69
CA GLU A 309 -16.14 8.39 7.70
C GLU A 309 -15.45 7.43 6.74
N LEU A 310 -14.23 7.75 6.27
CA LEU A 310 -13.46 6.85 5.41
C LEU A 310 -13.26 5.46 6.05
N LYS A 311 -13.06 5.40 7.35
CA LYS A 311 -12.95 4.14 8.10
C LYS A 311 -14.21 3.27 8.02
N LYS A 312 -15.40 3.89 8.00
CA LYS A 312 -16.67 3.14 7.97
C LYS A 312 -16.90 2.42 6.64
N TYR A 313 -16.37 2.99 5.54
CA TYR A 313 -16.51 2.40 4.20
C TYR A 313 -15.50 1.27 3.92
N ASN A 314 -14.54 1.07 4.81
CA ASN A 314 -13.50 0.05 4.62
C ASN A 314 -14.04 -1.34 4.96
N ILE A 315 -14.01 -2.26 4.00
CA ILE A 315 -14.35 -3.68 4.22
C ILE A 315 -13.39 -4.24 5.26
N GLY A 316 -13.91 -4.97 6.27
CA GLY A 316 -13.10 -5.44 7.39
C GLY A 316 -12.66 -4.33 8.35
N ARG A 317 -13.50 -3.30 8.52
CA ARG A 317 -13.22 -2.10 9.33
C ARG A 317 -12.70 -2.43 10.73
N GLU A 318 -11.89 -1.51 11.24
CA GLU A 318 -11.14 -1.67 12.50
C GLU A 318 -11.94 -1.33 13.75
N ASP A 319 -12.83 -0.33 13.61
CA ASP A 319 -13.52 0.32 14.73
C ASP A 319 -15.04 0.28 14.51
N TYR A 320 -15.75 -0.02 15.57
CA TYR A 320 -17.21 0.10 15.68
C TYR A 320 -17.57 0.84 16.97
N ARG A 321 -18.72 1.51 16.98
CA ARG A 321 -19.25 2.09 18.21
C ARG A 321 -19.91 0.99 19.05
N LYS A 322 -19.83 1.11 20.36
CA LYS A 322 -20.38 0.11 21.30
C LYS A 322 -21.86 -0.25 21.04
N GLY A 323 -22.65 0.66 20.46
CA GLY A 323 -24.05 0.44 20.08
C GLY A 323 -24.29 -0.04 18.65
N GLU A 324 -23.22 -0.21 17.83
CA GLU A 324 -23.34 -0.69 16.45
C GLU A 324 -23.25 -2.22 16.33
N VAL A 325 -22.83 -2.92 17.41
CA VAL A 325 -22.65 -4.37 17.37
C VAL A 325 -24.03 -5.03 17.56
N TYR A 326 -24.52 -5.61 16.49
CA TYR A 326 -25.77 -6.40 16.47
C TYR A 326 -25.53 -7.72 15.73
N GLU A 327 -26.42 -8.66 15.93
CA GLU A 327 -26.37 -9.93 15.22
C GLU A 327 -26.76 -9.71 13.76
N CYS A 328 -25.87 -10.07 12.83
CA CYS A 328 -26.05 -9.89 11.39
C CYS A 328 -25.48 -11.09 10.63
N TYR A 329 -26.02 -11.31 9.42
CA TYR A 329 -25.64 -12.38 8.53
C TYR A 329 -25.39 -11.82 7.13
N THR A 330 -24.57 -12.53 6.35
CA THR A 330 -24.15 -12.10 5.01
C THR A 330 -25.12 -12.54 3.92
N GLY A 331 -25.95 -13.54 4.18
CA GLY A 331 -26.76 -14.25 3.17
C GLY A 331 -25.97 -15.31 2.39
N ILE A 332 -24.69 -15.49 2.69
CA ILE A 332 -23.83 -16.51 2.09
C ILE A 332 -23.72 -17.69 3.06
N GLY A 333 -24.29 -18.86 2.71
CA GLY A 333 -24.44 -19.97 3.63
C GLY A 333 -23.17 -20.41 4.36
N ALA A 334 -22.03 -20.49 3.66
CA ALA A 334 -20.75 -20.87 4.25
C ALA A 334 -20.22 -19.81 5.24
N ALA A 335 -20.38 -18.52 4.93
CA ALA A 335 -19.99 -17.43 5.83
C ALA A 335 -20.92 -17.36 7.03
N ASP A 336 -22.22 -17.51 6.83
CA ASP A 336 -23.23 -17.46 7.89
C ASP A 336 -23.08 -18.63 8.88
N GLN A 337 -22.56 -19.78 8.43
CA GLN A 337 -22.21 -20.87 9.34
C GLN A 337 -21.09 -20.46 10.32
N VAL A 338 -20.05 -19.82 9.82
CA VAL A 338 -18.96 -19.29 10.67
C VAL A 338 -19.47 -18.21 11.63
N LEU A 339 -20.40 -17.36 11.19
CA LEU A 339 -21.01 -16.34 12.05
C LEU A 339 -21.83 -16.97 13.16
N LYS A 340 -22.63 -18.01 12.89
CA LYS A 340 -23.38 -18.76 13.91
C LYS A 340 -22.45 -19.35 14.97
N GLU A 341 -21.33 -19.93 14.55
CA GLU A 341 -20.33 -20.47 15.48
C GLU A 341 -19.74 -19.37 16.38
N LEU A 342 -19.37 -18.23 15.80
CA LEU A 342 -18.86 -17.07 16.55
C LEU A 342 -19.90 -16.51 17.54
N TYR A 343 -21.17 -16.42 17.15
CA TYR A 343 -22.24 -16.00 18.05
C TYR A 343 -22.49 -17.00 19.19
N ALA A 344 -22.46 -18.29 18.90
CA ALA A 344 -22.59 -19.34 19.90
C ALA A 344 -21.44 -19.32 20.93
N GLU A 345 -20.23 -18.94 20.50
CA GLU A 345 -19.07 -18.75 21.37
C GLU A 345 -19.09 -17.41 22.14
N GLY A 346 -20.12 -16.58 21.98
CA GLY A 346 -20.21 -15.26 22.60
C GLY A 346 -19.31 -14.19 21.96
N LYS A 347 -18.67 -14.46 20.82
CA LYS A 347 -17.75 -13.57 20.12
C LYS A 347 -18.48 -12.57 19.19
N LYS A 348 -19.50 -11.87 19.72
CA LYS A 348 -20.39 -10.97 18.95
C LYS A 348 -19.64 -9.90 18.15
N GLU A 349 -18.65 -9.26 18.77
CA GLU A 349 -17.85 -8.21 18.13
C GLU A 349 -17.08 -8.75 16.92
N ARG A 350 -16.48 -9.93 17.07
CA ARG A 350 -15.74 -10.59 15.98
C ARG A 350 -16.68 -11.03 14.85
N ALA A 351 -17.84 -11.58 15.19
CA ALA A 351 -18.87 -11.94 14.22
C ALA A 351 -19.32 -10.72 13.41
N PHE A 352 -19.61 -9.60 14.10
CA PHE A 352 -19.97 -8.34 13.45
C PHE A 352 -18.90 -7.82 12.48
N LEU A 353 -17.61 -7.89 12.87
CA LEU A 353 -16.50 -7.49 11.99
C LEU A 353 -16.32 -8.41 10.76
N VAL A 354 -16.67 -9.69 10.89
CA VAL A 354 -16.58 -10.65 9.79
C VAL A 354 -17.76 -10.49 8.83
N ALA A 355 -18.95 -10.11 9.33
CA ALA A 355 -20.15 -9.93 8.53
C ALA A 355 -20.16 -8.61 7.71
N ASN A 356 -19.40 -7.60 8.11
CA ASN A 356 -19.33 -6.26 7.50
C ASN A 356 -18.01 -6.01 6.81
#